data_facaa39758d414ba87f54becfd7bdecc
#
_entry.id   facaa39758d414ba87f54becfd7bdecc
#
_cell.length_a   1.000
_cell.length_b   1.000
_cell.length_c   1.000
_cell.angle_alpha   90.00
_cell.angle_beta   90.00
_cell.angle_gamma   90.00
#
_symmetry.space_group_name_H-M   'P 1'
#
loop_
_entity.id
_entity.type
_entity.pdbx_description
1 polymer ?
#
loop_
_entity_poly.entity_id
_entity_poly.type
_entity_poly.pdbx_seq_one_letter_code
_entity_poly.pdbx_strand_id
1 'polypeptide(L)'
;CTGKFKGRKDAAVHLENGAKKVIISAPGKDVDNTIVMGVNESSYDPATQDVLSNASCTTNCLAPVVKVINDNYTIISGMMTTVHSFTNDQKNLDSRHKDYRRARGCTQSIIPTTTGAAKAIGLVIPELQGKLSGMALRVPTPNVSLVDLVVNLKETVTAEEINAKFKAASEGELKRYLAYTEKPLVSIDFNGTSVSGTVDALSTMVMDGT
;
A
#
# COMPACT_ATOMS: atom_id res chain seq x y z
N CYS A 1 -12.43 -12.04 3.27
CA CYS A 1 -11.29 -12.36 4.15
C CYS A 1 -10.95 -13.87 4.20
N THR A 2 -11.58 -14.71 3.38
CA THR A 2 -11.31 -16.15 3.33
C THR A 2 -9.99 -16.50 2.66
N GLY A 3 -9.41 -15.59 1.86
CA GLY A 3 -8.25 -15.82 1.04
C GLY A 3 -8.47 -16.70 -0.20
N LYS A 4 -9.72 -17.11 -0.48
CA LYS A 4 -10.07 -18.01 -1.59
C LYS A 4 -10.51 -17.26 -2.84
N PHE A 5 -11.33 -16.22 -2.72
CA PHE A 5 -11.92 -15.46 -3.82
C PHE A 5 -11.03 -14.27 -4.18
N LYS A 6 -9.90 -14.53 -4.86
CA LYS A 6 -8.93 -13.48 -5.24
C LYS A 6 -9.00 -13.09 -6.72
N GLY A 7 -9.67 -13.86 -7.53
CA GLY A 7 -9.85 -13.60 -8.95
C GLY A 7 -11.29 -13.21 -9.28
N ARG A 8 -11.48 -12.49 -10.39
CA ARG A 8 -12.82 -12.17 -10.91
C ARG A 8 -13.68 -13.44 -11.05
N LYS A 9 -13.10 -14.51 -11.66
CA LYS A 9 -13.83 -15.76 -11.89
C LYS A 9 -14.36 -16.37 -10.60
N ASP A 10 -13.52 -16.39 -9.55
CA ASP A 10 -13.93 -16.96 -8.26
C ASP A 10 -14.95 -16.08 -7.55
N ALA A 11 -14.78 -14.75 -7.65
CA ALA A 11 -15.66 -13.77 -7.01
C ALA A 11 -17.03 -13.66 -7.71
N ALA A 12 -17.11 -13.93 -9.02
CA ALA A 12 -18.34 -13.84 -9.80
C ALA A 12 -19.46 -14.75 -9.30
N VAL A 13 -19.14 -15.85 -8.61
CA VAL A 13 -20.13 -16.73 -7.98
C VAL A 13 -21.07 -15.97 -7.02
N HIS A 14 -20.59 -14.89 -6.41
CA HIS A 14 -21.45 -14.07 -5.54
C HIS A 14 -22.46 -13.25 -6.33
N LEU A 15 -22.11 -12.81 -7.56
CA LEU A 15 -23.05 -12.14 -8.48
C LEU A 15 -24.13 -13.11 -8.93
N GLU A 16 -23.76 -14.34 -9.28
CA GLU A 16 -24.69 -15.42 -9.66
C GLU A 16 -25.67 -15.76 -8.54
N ASN A 17 -25.26 -15.56 -7.28
CA ASN A 17 -26.10 -15.74 -6.10
C ASN A 17 -26.81 -14.47 -5.63
N GLY A 18 -26.89 -13.44 -6.47
CA GLY A 18 -27.73 -12.26 -6.25
C GLY A 18 -27.03 -11.05 -5.65
N ALA A 19 -25.73 -11.06 -5.44
CA ALA A 19 -24.99 -9.86 -5.09
C ALA A 19 -24.95 -8.89 -6.28
N LYS A 20 -25.20 -7.60 -6.04
CA LYS A 20 -25.12 -6.59 -7.11
C LYS A 20 -23.67 -6.21 -7.46
N LYS A 21 -22.80 -6.20 -6.47
CA LYS A 21 -21.38 -5.87 -6.60
C LYS A 21 -20.58 -6.76 -5.65
N VAL A 22 -19.34 -7.04 -6.02
CA VAL A 22 -18.39 -7.79 -5.19
C VAL A 22 -17.12 -6.98 -5.00
N ILE A 23 -16.73 -6.76 -3.75
CA ILE A 23 -15.47 -6.09 -3.40
C ILE A 23 -14.53 -7.13 -2.78
N ILE A 24 -13.40 -7.37 -3.43
CA ILE A 24 -12.34 -8.23 -2.93
C ILE A 24 -11.45 -7.39 -2.01
N SER A 25 -11.43 -7.72 -0.70
CA SER A 25 -10.60 -7.04 0.31
C SER A 25 -9.13 -7.48 0.27
N ALA A 26 -8.58 -7.63 -0.93
CA ALA A 26 -7.21 -8.06 -1.22
C ALA A 26 -6.85 -7.67 -2.66
N PRO A 27 -5.57 -7.77 -3.08
CA PRO A 27 -5.21 -7.64 -4.50
C PRO A 27 -6.01 -8.62 -5.34
N GLY A 28 -6.80 -8.10 -6.27
CA GLY A 28 -7.63 -8.88 -7.19
C GLY A 28 -6.89 -9.22 -8.48
N LYS A 29 -7.22 -10.38 -9.05
CA LYS A 29 -6.74 -10.78 -10.38
C LYS A 29 -7.88 -10.71 -11.39
N ASP A 30 -7.62 -10.08 -12.55
CA ASP A 30 -8.58 -9.94 -13.66
C ASP A 30 -9.91 -9.30 -13.23
N VAL A 31 -9.87 -8.39 -12.25
CA VAL A 31 -11.01 -7.62 -11.74
C VAL A 31 -11.33 -6.44 -12.65
N ASP A 32 -12.52 -5.88 -12.53
CA ASP A 32 -12.94 -4.75 -13.37
C ASP A 32 -12.18 -3.47 -13.03
N ASN A 33 -11.89 -3.27 -11.75
CA ASN A 33 -11.11 -2.13 -11.28
C ASN A 33 -10.41 -2.44 -9.94
N THR A 34 -9.27 -1.80 -9.74
CA THR A 34 -8.58 -1.77 -8.44
C THR A 34 -8.65 -0.35 -7.89
N ILE A 35 -9.24 -0.19 -6.72
CA ILE A 35 -9.53 1.12 -6.13
C ILE A 35 -8.77 1.29 -4.82
N VAL A 36 -8.14 2.44 -4.67
CA VAL A 36 -7.60 2.97 -3.42
C VAL A 36 -8.31 4.29 -3.14
N MET A 37 -9.03 4.34 -2.02
CA MET A 37 -9.79 5.52 -1.61
C MET A 37 -8.87 6.71 -1.36
N GLY A 38 -9.27 7.89 -1.84
CA GLY A 38 -8.46 9.10 -1.85
C GLY A 38 -7.47 9.20 -3.01
N VAL A 39 -7.40 8.18 -3.89
CA VAL A 39 -6.46 8.14 -5.02
C VAL A 39 -7.18 8.05 -6.34
N ASN A 40 -8.01 7.03 -6.57
CA ASN A 40 -8.65 6.78 -7.85
C ASN A 40 -10.12 6.32 -7.76
N GLU A 41 -10.83 6.59 -6.68
CA GLU A 41 -12.24 6.21 -6.54
C GLU A 41 -13.14 6.80 -7.62
N SER A 42 -12.74 7.94 -8.21
CA SER A 42 -13.45 8.55 -9.34
C SER A 42 -13.41 7.71 -10.62
N SER A 43 -12.51 6.73 -10.71
CA SER A 43 -12.44 5.78 -11.83
C SER A 43 -13.51 4.68 -11.78
N TYR A 44 -14.29 4.61 -10.70
CA TYR A 44 -15.36 3.62 -10.56
C TYR A 44 -16.57 3.96 -11.41
N ASP A 45 -16.92 3.05 -12.31
CA ASP A 45 -18.15 3.09 -13.08
C ASP A 45 -19.14 2.02 -12.58
N PRO A 46 -20.23 2.41 -11.91
CA PRO A 46 -21.20 1.47 -11.37
C PRO A 46 -21.99 0.72 -12.46
N ALA A 47 -22.02 1.21 -13.71
CA ALA A 47 -22.75 0.57 -14.78
C ALA A 47 -22.01 -0.63 -15.39
N THR A 48 -20.66 -0.62 -15.35
CA THR A 48 -19.83 -1.61 -16.06
C THR A 48 -18.90 -2.40 -15.13
N GLN A 49 -18.70 -1.97 -13.89
CA GLN A 49 -17.74 -2.59 -12.97
C GLN A 49 -18.46 -3.26 -11.79
N ASP A 50 -18.45 -4.58 -11.77
CA ASP A 50 -19.17 -5.41 -10.80
C ASP A 50 -18.25 -6.09 -9.79
N VAL A 51 -17.02 -6.41 -10.15
CA VAL A 51 -16.03 -7.05 -9.29
C VAL A 51 -14.82 -6.14 -9.11
N LEU A 52 -14.67 -5.60 -7.93
CA LEU A 52 -13.64 -4.63 -7.60
C LEU A 52 -12.59 -5.23 -6.65
N SER A 53 -11.37 -4.73 -6.73
CA SER A 53 -10.33 -4.99 -5.74
C SER A 53 -10.08 -3.74 -4.88
N ASN A 54 -10.00 -3.92 -3.57
CA ASN A 54 -9.56 -2.88 -2.64
C ASN A 54 -8.04 -2.83 -2.46
N ALA A 55 -7.28 -3.39 -3.40
CA ALA A 55 -5.82 -3.48 -3.37
C ALA A 55 -5.26 -4.19 -2.11
N SER A 56 -3.99 -3.97 -1.78
CA SER A 56 -3.35 -4.50 -0.57
C SER A 56 -3.24 -3.43 0.52
N CYS A 57 -2.99 -3.86 1.76
CA CYS A 57 -2.69 -2.94 2.86
C CYS A 57 -1.51 -2.02 2.54
N THR A 58 -0.43 -2.57 1.99
CA THR A 58 0.75 -1.79 1.58
C THR A 58 0.42 -0.80 0.45
N THR A 59 -0.40 -1.21 -0.53
CA THR A 59 -0.83 -0.31 -1.61
C THR A 59 -1.71 0.84 -1.08
N ASN A 60 -2.61 0.55 -0.14
CA ASN A 60 -3.45 1.59 0.48
C ASN A 60 -2.63 2.59 1.32
N CYS A 61 -1.57 2.14 1.98
CA CYS A 61 -0.64 3.02 2.68
C CYS A 61 0.20 3.87 1.69
N LEU A 62 0.77 3.23 0.67
CA LEU A 62 1.72 3.83 -0.26
C LEU A 62 1.06 4.78 -1.27
N ALA A 63 -0.09 4.44 -1.83
CA ALA A 63 -0.69 5.18 -2.94
C ALA A 63 -1.05 6.63 -2.60
N PRO A 64 -1.66 6.95 -1.44
CA PRO A 64 -1.89 8.35 -1.05
C PRO A 64 -0.59 9.16 -0.90
N VAL A 65 0.47 8.55 -0.36
CA VAL A 65 1.79 9.19 -0.22
C VAL A 65 2.38 9.49 -1.60
N VAL A 66 2.41 8.50 -2.47
CA VAL A 66 2.91 8.64 -3.85
C VAL A 66 2.09 9.66 -4.64
N LYS A 67 0.76 9.68 -4.44
CA LYS A 67 -0.12 10.67 -5.08
C LYS A 67 0.27 12.10 -4.68
N VAL A 68 0.44 12.38 -3.38
CA VAL A 68 0.84 13.72 -2.92
C VAL A 68 2.19 14.13 -3.52
N ILE A 69 3.16 13.22 -3.57
CA ILE A 69 4.46 13.50 -4.19
C ILE A 69 4.28 13.76 -5.68
N ASN A 70 3.58 12.89 -6.41
CA ASN A 70 3.46 12.97 -7.87
C ASN A 70 2.61 14.15 -8.33
N ASP A 71 1.61 14.57 -7.56
CA ASP A 71 0.76 15.74 -7.87
C ASP A 71 1.51 17.08 -7.69
N ASN A 72 2.57 17.10 -6.87
CA ASN A 72 3.36 18.30 -6.60
C ASN A 72 4.72 18.31 -7.30
N TYR A 73 5.27 17.13 -7.59
CA TYR A 73 6.60 16.91 -8.14
C TYR A 73 6.56 15.75 -9.15
N THR A 74 7.53 15.68 -10.05
CA THR A 74 7.58 14.61 -11.05
C THR A 74 8.42 13.44 -10.56
N ILE A 75 7.79 12.30 -10.25
CA ILE A 75 8.51 11.08 -9.92
C ILE A 75 9.13 10.49 -11.20
N ILE A 76 10.46 10.36 -11.22
CA ILE A 76 11.23 9.71 -12.28
C ILE A 76 11.24 8.20 -12.05
N SER A 77 11.64 7.78 -10.86
CA SER A 77 11.74 6.38 -10.44
C SER A 77 11.71 6.26 -8.92
N GLY A 78 11.47 5.07 -8.39
CA GLY A 78 11.54 4.86 -6.97
C GLY A 78 11.62 3.40 -6.56
N MET A 79 12.09 3.20 -5.33
CA MET A 79 12.15 1.91 -4.66
C MET A 79 11.40 1.97 -3.34
N MET A 80 10.67 0.92 -3.02
CA MET A 80 9.93 0.82 -1.77
C MET A 80 10.32 -0.45 -1.03
N THR A 81 10.57 -0.32 0.26
CA THR A 81 10.69 -1.47 1.17
C THR A 81 9.55 -1.42 2.18
N THR A 82 8.77 -2.48 2.27
CA THR A 82 7.80 -2.60 3.37
C THR A 82 8.35 -3.51 4.46
N VAL A 83 8.55 -2.95 5.65
CA VAL A 83 8.81 -3.69 6.88
C VAL A 83 7.44 -4.11 7.43
N HIS A 84 7.08 -5.36 7.19
CA HIS A 84 5.70 -5.81 7.26
C HIS A 84 5.48 -6.81 8.39
N SER A 85 4.43 -6.59 9.16
CA SER A 85 3.95 -7.57 10.15
C SER A 85 3.73 -8.93 9.50
N PHE A 86 3.88 -10.02 10.26
CA PHE A 86 3.56 -11.34 9.76
C PHE A 86 2.04 -11.50 9.50
N THR A 87 1.68 -12.38 8.59
CA THR A 87 0.30 -12.65 8.21
C THR A 87 0.05 -14.16 8.15
N ASN A 88 -1.21 -14.58 8.04
CA ASN A 88 -1.61 -15.98 7.92
C ASN A 88 -1.00 -16.72 6.72
N ASP A 89 -0.41 -16.02 5.77
CA ASP A 89 0.38 -16.59 4.67
C ASP A 89 1.68 -17.23 5.18
N GLN A 90 2.19 -16.78 6.34
CA GLN A 90 3.39 -17.30 6.96
C GLN A 90 3.07 -18.38 7.99
N LYS A 91 4.10 -19.11 8.41
CA LYS A 91 4.01 -20.17 9.42
C LYS A 91 4.56 -19.67 10.76
N ASN A 92 3.91 -20.05 11.86
CA ASN A 92 4.40 -19.73 13.22
C ASN A 92 5.66 -20.55 13.57
N LEU A 93 5.67 -21.81 13.16
CA LEU A 93 6.83 -22.70 13.23
C LEU A 93 7.29 -23.06 11.83
N ASP A 94 8.54 -23.50 11.67
CA ASP A 94 9.07 -23.99 10.40
C ASP A 94 8.15 -25.08 9.84
N SER A 95 7.64 -24.86 8.64
CA SER A 95 6.69 -25.77 8.00
C SER A 95 6.69 -25.59 6.47
N ARG A 96 6.06 -26.51 5.75
CA ARG A 96 6.02 -26.46 4.28
C ARG A 96 5.34 -25.20 3.77
N HIS A 97 6.03 -24.52 2.85
CA HIS A 97 5.54 -23.39 2.08
C HIS A 97 6.23 -23.38 0.70
N LYS A 98 5.55 -22.91 -0.35
CA LYS A 98 6.13 -22.80 -1.71
C LYS A 98 7.29 -21.81 -1.81
N ASP A 99 7.26 -20.76 -0.99
CA ASP A 99 8.39 -19.83 -0.76
C ASP A 99 9.16 -20.35 0.46
N TYR A 100 10.40 -20.79 0.26
CA TYR A 100 11.24 -21.35 1.33
C TYR A 100 11.55 -20.36 2.44
N ARG A 101 11.58 -19.06 2.14
CA ARG A 101 11.78 -18.03 3.17
C ARG A 101 10.54 -17.90 4.05
N ARG A 102 9.33 -17.95 3.47
CA ARG A 102 8.07 -17.95 4.22
C ARG A 102 7.75 -19.28 4.92
N ALA A 103 8.52 -20.33 4.62
CA ALA A 103 8.45 -21.60 5.33
C ALA A 103 9.03 -21.52 6.75
N ARG A 104 9.85 -20.50 7.03
CA ARG A 104 10.47 -20.29 8.34
C ARG A 104 9.52 -19.61 9.31
N GLY A 105 9.69 -19.90 10.60
CA GLY A 105 8.85 -19.36 11.67
C GLY A 105 8.83 -17.83 11.68
N CYS A 106 7.64 -17.25 11.57
CA CYS A 106 7.45 -15.81 11.37
C CYS A 106 7.73 -14.97 12.62
N THR A 107 7.83 -15.59 13.79
CA THR A 107 8.01 -14.91 15.08
C THR A 107 9.49 -14.79 15.50
N GLN A 108 10.43 -15.28 14.69
CA GLN A 108 11.83 -15.42 15.08
C GLN A 108 12.83 -14.81 14.09
N SER A 109 12.38 -14.41 12.91
CA SER A 109 13.28 -13.99 11.84
C SER A 109 12.77 -12.81 11.04
N ILE A 110 13.67 -12.00 10.50
CA ILE A 110 13.38 -11.06 9.41
C ILE A 110 13.40 -11.86 8.11
N ILE A 111 12.28 -11.89 7.40
CA ILE A 111 12.09 -12.72 6.21
C ILE A 111 11.95 -11.83 4.97
N PRO A 112 13.01 -11.72 4.13
CA PRO A 112 12.91 -11.03 2.84
C PRO A 112 11.97 -11.80 1.90
N THR A 113 11.09 -11.09 1.23
CA THR A 113 10.16 -11.70 0.26
C THR A 113 9.69 -10.67 -0.77
N THR A 114 8.99 -11.14 -1.78
CA THR A 114 8.44 -10.27 -2.81
C THR A 114 7.15 -9.59 -2.36
N THR A 115 6.87 -8.43 -2.95
CA THR A 115 5.58 -7.73 -2.83
C THR A 115 5.12 -7.24 -4.20
N GLY A 116 3.82 -7.28 -4.44
CA GLY A 116 3.20 -6.69 -5.62
C GLY A 116 2.78 -5.23 -5.43
N ALA A 117 2.97 -4.67 -4.23
CA ALA A 117 2.41 -3.37 -3.88
C ALA A 117 2.95 -2.21 -4.73
N ALA A 118 4.27 -2.17 -4.97
CA ALA A 118 4.87 -1.13 -5.83
C ALA A 118 4.36 -1.20 -7.28
N LYS A 119 4.21 -2.41 -7.82
CA LYS A 119 3.62 -2.60 -9.17
C LYS A 119 2.15 -2.22 -9.22
N ALA A 120 1.42 -2.43 -8.12
CA ALA A 120 0.01 -2.09 -8.03
C ALA A 120 -0.24 -0.56 -8.02
N ILE A 121 0.76 0.26 -7.72
CA ILE A 121 0.65 1.72 -7.87
C ILE A 121 0.30 2.10 -9.30
N GLY A 122 0.90 1.47 -10.30
CA GLY A 122 0.58 1.74 -11.71
C GLY A 122 -0.86 1.37 -12.12
N LEU A 123 -1.59 0.57 -11.31
CA LEU A 123 -3.02 0.29 -11.55
C LEU A 123 -3.91 1.43 -11.07
N VAL A 124 -3.48 2.19 -10.06
CA VAL A 124 -4.27 3.26 -9.43
C VAL A 124 -3.77 4.66 -9.78
N ILE A 125 -2.50 4.77 -10.20
CA ILE A 125 -1.85 5.98 -10.71
C ILE A 125 -1.14 5.60 -12.02
N PRO A 126 -1.85 5.58 -13.16
CA PRO A 126 -1.32 5.03 -14.42
C PRO A 126 -0.02 5.64 -14.92
N GLU A 127 0.21 6.94 -14.69
CA GLU A 127 1.44 7.65 -15.08
C GLU A 127 2.71 7.15 -14.36
N LEU A 128 2.53 6.39 -13.28
CA LEU A 128 3.64 5.77 -12.53
C LEU A 128 3.86 4.29 -12.90
N GLN A 129 3.17 3.79 -13.93
CA GLN A 129 3.36 2.43 -14.41
C GLN A 129 4.83 2.17 -14.76
N GLY A 130 5.43 1.17 -14.10
CA GLY A 130 6.82 0.78 -14.32
C GLY A 130 7.89 1.65 -13.65
N LYS A 131 7.52 2.79 -13.03
CA LYS A 131 8.48 3.69 -12.36
C LYS A 131 8.83 3.25 -10.94
N LEU A 132 7.97 2.45 -10.28
CA LEU A 132 8.18 1.99 -8.92
C LEU A 132 8.43 0.48 -8.85
N SER A 133 9.37 0.08 -8.01
CA SER A 133 9.64 -1.31 -7.67
C SER A 133 9.81 -1.47 -6.16
N GLY A 134 9.94 -2.70 -5.65
CA GLY A 134 10.14 -2.86 -4.22
C GLY A 134 10.14 -4.29 -3.73
N MET A 135 10.41 -4.43 -2.44
CA MET A 135 10.45 -5.70 -1.73
C MET A 135 9.75 -5.60 -0.36
N ALA A 136 9.56 -6.74 0.28
CA ALA A 136 9.03 -6.83 1.64
C ALA A 136 10.03 -7.51 2.57
N LEU A 137 10.14 -6.99 3.78
CA LEU A 137 10.77 -7.62 4.92
C LEU A 137 9.69 -7.98 5.93
N ARG A 138 9.38 -9.26 6.09
CA ARG A 138 8.47 -9.70 7.16
C ARG A 138 9.22 -9.73 8.48
N VAL A 139 8.62 -9.14 9.51
CA VAL A 139 9.21 -9.00 10.85
C VAL A 139 8.31 -9.62 11.91
N PRO A 140 8.86 -10.00 13.09
CA PRO A 140 8.11 -10.62 14.20
C PRO A 140 7.19 -9.65 14.95
N THR A 141 6.42 -8.85 14.23
CA THR A 141 5.40 -7.92 14.78
C THR A 141 4.01 -8.35 14.33
N PRO A 142 3.02 -8.40 15.24
CA PRO A 142 1.69 -8.92 14.90
C PRO A 142 0.83 -7.93 14.14
N ASN A 143 1.10 -6.63 14.26
CA ASN A 143 0.27 -5.58 13.65
C ASN A 143 1.09 -4.33 13.33
N VAL A 144 0.56 -3.51 12.42
CA VAL A 144 1.16 -2.29 11.84
C VAL A 144 2.46 -2.59 11.07
N SER A 145 2.52 -2.10 9.85
CA SER A 145 3.67 -2.22 8.97
C SER A 145 4.22 -0.81 8.67
N LEU A 146 5.50 -0.74 8.31
CA LEU A 146 6.16 0.48 7.87
C LEU A 146 6.47 0.38 6.37
N VAL A 147 6.30 1.46 5.64
CA VAL A 147 6.74 1.60 4.26
C VAL A 147 7.87 2.64 4.22
N ASP A 148 9.02 2.22 3.76
CA ASP A 148 10.14 3.07 3.39
C ASP A 148 10.09 3.28 1.87
N LEU A 149 9.94 4.53 1.44
CA LEU A 149 9.83 4.93 0.04
C LEU A 149 10.98 5.86 -0.31
N VAL A 150 11.79 5.45 -1.27
CA VAL A 150 12.82 6.28 -1.87
C VAL A 150 12.41 6.62 -3.30
N VAL A 151 12.38 7.90 -3.65
CA VAL A 151 12.02 8.36 -5.01
C VAL A 151 13.08 9.33 -5.53
N ASN A 152 13.33 9.28 -6.82
CA ASN A 152 14.05 10.30 -7.55
C ASN A 152 13.03 11.26 -8.17
N LEU A 153 13.14 12.54 -7.84
CA LEU A 153 12.30 13.60 -8.36
C LEU A 153 13.01 14.35 -9.48
N LYS A 154 12.24 14.96 -10.35
CA LYS A 154 12.78 15.86 -11.38
C LYS A 154 13.13 17.22 -10.79
N GLU A 155 12.33 17.68 -9.86
CA GLU A 155 12.45 18.97 -9.20
C GLU A 155 13.38 18.87 -7.98
N THR A 156 14.12 19.94 -7.71
CA THR A 156 14.88 20.08 -6.46
C THR A 156 13.94 20.49 -5.33
N VAL A 157 13.99 19.81 -4.23
CA VAL A 157 13.08 19.99 -3.09
C VAL A 157 13.83 19.91 -1.76
N THR A 158 13.18 20.37 -0.68
CA THR A 158 13.65 20.18 0.70
C THR A 158 12.70 19.24 1.45
N ALA A 159 13.16 18.70 2.58
CA ALA A 159 12.31 17.86 3.44
C ALA A 159 11.13 18.66 4.00
N GLU A 160 11.34 19.94 4.32
CA GLU A 160 10.32 20.85 4.81
C GLU A 160 9.21 21.09 3.79
N GLU A 161 9.57 21.29 2.51
CA GLU A 161 8.62 21.45 1.42
C GLU A 161 7.78 20.21 1.21
N ILE A 162 8.39 19.02 1.20
CA ILE A 162 7.68 17.75 1.08
C ILE A 162 6.74 17.55 2.28
N ASN A 163 7.22 17.77 3.51
CA ASN A 163 6.42 17.64 4.72
C ASN A 163 5.24 18.61 4.75
N ALA A 164 5.43 19.85 4.27
CA ALA A 164 4.34 20.81 4.15
C ALA A 164 3.22 20.32 3.21
N LYS A 165 3.58 19.65 2.09
CA LYS A 165 2.60 19.05 1.17
C LYS A 165 1.84 17.90 1.82
N PHE A 166 2.53 17.00 2.53
CA PHE A 166 1.87 15.92 3.28
C PHE A 166 0.93 16.44 4.35
N LYS A 167 1.36 17.43 5.12
CA LYS A 167 0.53 18.06 6.15
C LYS A 167 -0.73 18.67 5.54
N ALA A 168 -0.59 19.49 4.49
CA ALA A 168 -1.73 20.09 3.80
C ALA A 168 -2.71 19.04 3.24
N ALA A 169 -2.22 17.97 2.61
CA ALA A 169 -3.06 16.89 2.11
C ALA A 169 -3.80 16.14 3.23
N SER A 170 -3.13 15.87 4.36
CA SER A 170 -3.70 15.17 5.51
C SER A 170 -4.75 16.00 6.27
N GLU A 171 -4.66 17.31 6.22
CA GLU A 171 -5.65 18.23 6.79
C GLU A 171 -6.78 18.56 5.79
N GLY A 172 -6.53 18.37 4.49
CA GLY A 172 -7.40 18.69 3.37
C GLY A 172 -8.07 17.46 2.74
N GLU A 173 -7.77 17.25 1.45
CA GLU A 173 -8.45 16.26 0.60
C GLU A 173 -8.27 14.80 1.05
N LEU A 174 -7.12 14.48 1.63
CA LEU A 174 -6.79 13.13 2.10
C LEU A 174 -7.06 12.91 3.60
N LYS A 175 -7.69 13.84 4.29
CA LYS A 175 -7.93 13.80 5.75
C LYS A 175 -8.53 12.48 6.26
N ARG A 176 -9.32 11.78 5.45
CA ARG A 176 -9.93 10.49 5.82
C ARG A 176 -9.02 9.29 5.57
N TYR A 177 -7.94 9.47 4.82
CA TYR A 177 -7.11 8.38 4.29
C TYR A 177 -5.65 8.47 4.69
N LEU A 178 -5.13 9.69 4.86
CA LEU A 178 -3.75 9.96 5.20
C LEU A 178 -3.68 10.83 6.47
N ALA A 179 -2.87 10.42 7.43
CA ALA A 179 -2.50 11.23 8.58
C ALA A 179 -1.03 11.69 8.47
N TYR A 180 -0.67 12.66 9.30
CA TYR A 180 0.67 13.23 9.39
C TYR A 180 1.05 13.41 10.86
N THR A 181 2.27 13.07 11.25
CA THR A 181 2.77 13.24 12.62
C THR A 181 4.18 13.80 12.65
N GLU A 182 4.43 14.67 13.63
CA GLU A 182 5.76 15.18 14.01
C GLU A 182 6.19 14.62 15.38
N LYS A 183 5.46 13.61 15.89
CA LYS A 183 5.77 12.98 17.17
C LYS A 183 6.66 11.77 16.96
N PRO A 184 7.61 11.49 17.89
CA PRO A 184 8.49 10.32 17.80
C PRO A 184 7.74 9.05 18.21
N LEU A 185 6.86 8.56 17.33
CA LEU A 185 6.01 7.40 17.55
C LEU A 185 6.64 6.14 16.93
N VAL A 186 6.17 4.98 17.40
CA VAL A 186 6.55 3.68 16.87
C VAL A 186 5.33 2.90 16.40
N SER A 187 5.52 1.79 15.70
CA SER A 187 4.43 1.07 15.02
C SER A 187 3.22 0.77 15.89
N ILE A 188 3.42 0.39 17.16
CA ILE A 188 2.30 0.03 18.05
C ILE A 188 1.38 1.23 18.36
N ASP A 189 1.88 2.45 18.30
CA ASP A 189 1.11 3.67 18.58
C ASP A 189 0.05 3.94 17.51
N PHE A 190 0.21 3.35 16.32
CA PHE A 190 -0.74 3.46 15.22
C PHE A 190 -1.79 2.35 15.22
N ASN A 191 -1.74 1.42 16.17
CA ASN A 191 -2.71 0.33 16.23
C ASN A 191 -4.12 0.85 16.49
N GLY A 192 -5.08 0.45 15.65
CA GLY A 192 -6.47 0.88 15.74
C GLY A 192 -6.78 2.25 15.13
N THR A 193 -5.82 2.91 14.45
CA THR A 193 -6.10 4.12 13.68
C THR A 193 -6.99 3.81 12.49
N SER A 194 -7.83 4.77 12.08
CA SER A 194 -8.81 4.59 11.00
C SER A 194 -8.32 5.02 9.61
N VAL A 195 -7.12 5.62 9.52
CA VAL A 195 -6.53 6.05 8.25
C VAL A 195 -5.77 4.91 7.57
N SER A 196 -5.55 5.02 6.25
CA SER A 196 -4.82 4.03 5.46
C SER A 196 -3.31 4.07 5.71
N GLY A 197 -2.78 5.23 6.09
CA GLY A 197 -1.37 5.42 6.45
C GLY A 197 -1.14 6.72 7.20
N THR A 198 -0.02 6.81 7.91
CA THR A 198 0.44 8.03 8.59
C THR A 198 1.85 8.33 8.11
N VAL A 199 2.09 9.57 7.67
CA VAL A 199 3.44 10.05 7.35
C VAL A 199 4.16 10.42 8.64
N ASP A 200 5.33 9.83 8.85
CA ASP A 200 6.26 10.21 9.90
C ASP A 200 7.19 11.30 9.35
N ALA A 201 6.89 12.55 9.69
CA ALA A 201 7.64 13.70 9.20
C ALA A 201 9.09 13.74 9.68
N LEU A 202 9.37 13.14 10.84
CA LEU A 202 10.73 13.10 11.40
C LEU A 202 11.66 12.20 10.59
N SER A 203 11.09 11.28 9.80
CA SER A 203 11.83 10.35 8.96
C SER A 203 11.95 10.82 7.50
N THR A 204 11.44 12.00 7.14
CA THR A 204 11.60 12.56 5.79
C THR A 204 13.03 13.06 5.61
N MET A 205 13.71 12.55 4.58
CA MET A 205 15.07 12.93 4.22
C MET A 205 15.17 13.27 2.73
N VAL A 206 15.98 14.24 2.42
CA VAL A 206 16.31 14.62 1.04
C VAL A 206 17.83 14.60 0.88
N MET A 207 18.31 13.97 -0.18
CA MET A 207 19.72 13.91 -0.53
C MET A 207 19.94 14.67 -1.85
N ASP A 208 20.93 15.57 -1.89
CA ASP A 208 21.30 16.36 -3.08
C ASP A 208 20.10 17.14 -3.72
N GLY A 209 19.06 17.38 -2.93
CA GLY A 209 17.87 18.13 -3.36
C GLY A 209 16.90 17.36 -4.28
N THR A 210 17.06 16.04 -4.39
CA THR A 210 16.18 15.20 -5.24
C THR A 210 15.65 13.98 -4.50
#